data_e751cb80a36226f282d4c2795df0fd28
#
_entry.id   e751cb80a36226f282d4c2795df0fd28
#
_cell.length_a   1.000
_cell.length_b   1.000
_cell.length_c   1.000
_cell.angle_alpha   90.00
_cell.angle_beta   90.00
_cell.angle_gamma   90.00
#
_symmetry.space_group_name_H-M   'P 1'
#
loop_
_entity.id
_entity.type
_entity.pdbx_description
1 polymer ?
#
loop_
_entity_poly.entity_id
_entity_poly.type
_entity_poly.pdbx_seq_one_letter_code
_entity_poly.pdbx_strand_id
1 'polypeptide(L)'
;MAMMNEMEYRTIGSALAGGYRAAVYCRLSKDDDLQGESASIANQRDMLEKYCEKQGWEVVAVYQDDGFTGLNMERPDLQRMLRAIERRQINLVITKDLSRLGRNYLQTGHLIEDFFPRNGVRYIAMNDGIDTLRDNNDIAPFKNILNEMYSKDISKKVHSSYLLKAQKGQFTGCLAPFGYRKDPEDKNHLLIDEETAPIVRLIFGYALNGHGPNYIRRRLEEEKIPCPTWWNRERGLRNTRTKWEKKDPENGRYMWDFSVIKDLLMNPVYTGAIASQKKDYRFKIGTIGEKKPEDWIVVEGQHEPLIDRMSFDIVQNKLKSRQRPGQTNEISLFAGLIKCGECGKSLTVRYTNAKHPPVSYTHLTLP
;
A
#
# COMPACT_ATOMS: atom_id res chain seq x y z
N MET A 1 -28.33 10.77 2.73
CA MET A 1 -27.20 11.55 3.29
C MET A 1 -27.59 13.00 3.64
N ALA A 2 -28.78 13.48 3.29
CA ALA A 2 -29.26 14.85 3.55
C ALA A 2 -30.08 15.03 4.85
N MET A 3 -30.46 13.95 5.54
CA MET A 3 -31.33 14.03 6.74
C MET A 3 -30.62 14.13 8.10
N MET A 4 -29.29 13.92 8.15
CA MET A 4 -28.54 14.07 9.41
C MET A 4 -28.25 15.53 9.77
N ASN A 5 -28.18 16.45 8.80
CA ASN A 5 -27.81 17.86 9.04
C ASN A 5 -28.87 18.67 9.81
N GLU A 6 -30.16 18.41 9.67
CA GLU A 6 -31.19 19.23 10.33
C GLU A 6 -31.35 18.94 11.84
N MET A 7 -31.05 17.72 12.27
CA MET A 7 -31.09 17.37 13.70
C MET A 7 -29.89 17.95 14.48
N GLU A 8 -28.72 18.01 13.87
CA GLU A 8 -27.53 18.62 14.47
C GLU A 8 -27.70 20.13 14.64
N TYR A 9 -28.28 20.83 13.67
CA TYR A 9 -28.56 22.29 13.77
C TYR A 9 -29.58 22.62 14.84
N ARG A 10 -30.57 21.76 15.11
CA ARG A 10 -31.57 21.99 16.19
C ARG A 10 -30.95 21.83 17.58
N THR A 11 -29.96 20.98 17.77
CA THR A 11 -29.30 20.78 19.06
C THR A 11 -28.41 22.00 19.43
N ILE A 12 -27.72 22.58 18.44
CA ILE A 12 -26.89 23.77 18.61
C ILE A 12 -27.80 25.01 18.86
N GLY A 13 -28.94 25.11 18.17
CA GLY A 13 -29.91 26.21 18.36
C GLY A 13 -30.55 26.25 19.76
N SER A 14 -30.77 25.11 20.39
CA SER A 14 -31.32 25.04 21.76
C SER A 14 -30.31 25.42 22.86
N ALA A 15 -29.01 25.29 22.59
CA ALA A 15 -27.94 25.75 23.49
C ALA A 15 -27.80 27.29 23.53
N LEU A 16 -28.27 27.98 22.48
CA LEU A 16 -28.21 29.44 22.37
C LEU A 16 -29.20 30.18 23.27
N ALA A 17 -30.24 29.54 23.78
CA ALA A 17 -31.23 30.14 24.67
C ALA A 17 -30.66 30.48 26.07
N GLY A 18 -29.49 29.92 26.46
CA GLY A 18 -28.85 30.15 27.76
C GLY A 18 -27.54 30.94 27.74
N GLY A 19 -27.14 31.48 26.55
CA GLY A 19 -25.86 32.17 26.40
C GLY A 19 -24.66 31.21 26.29
N TYR A 20 -23.47 31.73 25.86
CA TYR A 20 -22.24 30.94 25.77
C TYR A 20 -21.53 30.90 27.13
N ARG A 21 -21.25 29.71 27.60
CA ARG A 21 -20.40 29.40 28.77
C ARG A 21 -19.02 28.98 28.24
N ALA A 22 -18.13 29.98 28.13
CA ALA A 22 -16.84 29.83 27.49
C ALA A 22 -15.79 29.20 28.43
N ALA A 23 -15.06 28.25 27.94
CA ALA A 23 -13.79 27.78 28.48
C ALA A 23 -12.63 28.34 27.67
N VAL A 24 -11.72 29.02 28.31
CA VAL A 24 -10.46 29.48 27.73
C VAL A 24 -9.40 28.42 27.98
N TYR A 25 -8.75 27.95 26.92
CA TYR A 25 -7.66 26.97 27.05
C TYR A 25 -6.33 27.54 26.52
N CYS A 26 -5.32 27.55 27.40
CA CYS A 26 -3.98 28.06 27.14
C CYS A 26 -2.94 26.95 27.29
N ARG A 27 -1.92 26.90 26.40
CA ARG A 27 -0.81 25.98 26.50
C ARG A 27 0.51 26.63 26.09
N LEU A 28 1.56 26.34 26.86
CA LEU A 28 2.93 26.69 26.52
C LEU A 28 3.78 25.40 26.55
N SER A 29 4.67 25.21 25.57
CA SER A 29 5.65 24.11 25.58
C SER A 29 7.04 24.69 25.81
N LYS A 30 7.97 23.88 26.34
CA LYS A 30 9.37 24.27 26.52
C LYS A 30 10.05 24.69 25.20
N ASP A 31 9.55 24.22 24.07
CA ASP A 31 10.09 24.55 22.74
C ASP A 31 9.61 25.95 22.26
N ASP A 32 8.49 26.44 22.77
CA ASP A 32 7.94 27.76 22.40
C ASP A 32 8.77 28.91 22.99
N ASP A 33 9.54 28.68 24.06
CA ASP A 33 10.43 29.68 24.67
C ASP A 33 11.69 29.99 23.82
N LEU A 34 12.06 29.09 22.88
CA LEU A 34 13.24 29.24 22.05
C LEU A 34 13.02 30.08 20.79
N GLN A 35 11.79 30.44 20.44
CA GLN A 35 11.46 31.17 19.20
C GLN A 35 11.21 32.68 19.39
N GLY A 36 11.50 33.24 20.56
CA GLY A 36 11.46 34.70 20.76
C GLY A 36 10.06 35.38 20.74
N GLU A 37 8.99 34.64 20.52
CA GLU A 37 7.61 35.08 20.70
C GLU A 37 7.12 34.62 22.07
N SER A 38 7.62 35.21 23.10
CA SER A 38 7.20 35.04 24.49
C SER A 38 5.79 35.60 24.71
N ALA A 39 4.77 34.95 24.17
CA ALA A 39 3.43 35.11 24.68
C ALA A 39 3.29 34.19 25.89
N SER A 40 3.63 34.69 27.08
CA SER A 40 3.38 33.96 28.33
C SER A 40 1.94 33.44 28.37
N ILE A 41 1.67 32.35 29.07
CA ILE A 41 0.28 31.85 29.29
C ILE A 41 -0.63 32.98 29.74
N ALA A 42 -0.11 33.92 30.59
CA ALA A 42 -0.84 35.09 31.04
C ALA A 42 -1.30 35.99 29.89
N ASN A 43 -0.46 36.25 28.88
CA ASN A 43 -0.83 37.05 27.71
C ASN A 43 -1.86 36.32 26.82
N GLN A 44 -1.75 34.97 26.66
CA GLN A 44 -2.78 34.21 25.94
C GLN A 44 -4.12 34.30 26.65
N ARG A 45 -4.12 34.11 27.95
CA ARG A 45 -5.33 34.23 28.79
C ARG A 45 -5.97 35.60 28.66
N ASP A 46 -5.24 36.67 28.94
CA ASP A 46 -5.74 38.06 28.87
C ASP A 46 -6.34 38.38 27.50
N MET A 47 -5.68 37.96 26.42
CA MET A 47 -6.17 38.17 25.07
C MET A 47 -7.50 37.44 24.81
N LEU A 48 -7.63 36.17 25.26
CA LEU A 48 -8.82 35.36 25.05
C LEU A 48 -9.99 35.81 25.95
N GLU A 49 -9.72 36.20 27.20
CA GLU A 49 -10.73 36.75 28.12
C GLU A 49 -11.30 38.06 27.56
N LYS A 50 -10.45 38.99 27.09
CA LYS A 50 -10.89 40.23 26.42
C LYS A 50 -11.71 39.97 25.15
N TYR A 51 -11.36 38.91 24.39
CA TYR A 51 -12.13 38.52 23.22
C TYR A 51 -13.54 38.04 23.63
N CYS A 52 -13.65 37.21 24.66
CA CYS A 52 -14.94 36.75 25.20
C CYS A 52 -15.78 37.95 25.70
N GLU A 53 -15.17 38.86 26.42
CA GLU A 53 -15.84 40.06 26.94
C GLU A 53 -16.43 40.92 25.81
N LYS A 54 -15.66 41.17 24.74
CA LYS A 54 -16.15 41.88 23.55
C LYS A 54 -17.32 41.21 22.86
N GLN A 55 -17.42 39.87 22.95
CA GLN A 55 -18.51 39.08 22.37
C GLN A 55 -19.70 38.92 23.32
N GLY A 56 -19.58 39.37 24.58
CA GLY A 56 -20.61 39.19 25.60
C GLY A 56 -20.74 37.74 26.10
N TRP A 57 -19.64 36.94 26.03
CA TRP A 57 -19.66 35.54 26.46
C TRP A 57 -19.13 35.42 27.90
N GLU A 58 -19.81 34.60 28.70
CA GLU A 58 -19.38 34.30 30.05
C GLU A 58 -18.20 33.32 30.07
N VAL A 59 -17.06 33.75 30.64
CA VAL A 59 -15.90 32.83 30.85
C VAL A 59 -16.12 32.09 32.16
N VAL A 60 -16.53 30.82 32.06
CA VAL A 60 -16.84 29.99 33.26
C VAL A 60 -15.59 29.29 33.81
N ALA A 61 -14.57 29.05 32.99
CA ALA A 61 -13.32 28.42 33.43
C ALA A 61 -12.15 28.77 32.51
N VAL A 62 -10.94 28.79 33.09
CA VAL A 62 -9.67 28.89 32.40
C VAL A 62 -8.86 27.66 32.71
N TYR A 63 -8.36 26.99 31.64
CA TYR A 63 -7.54 25.79 31.71
C TYR A 63 -6.15 26.09 31.18
N GLN A 64 -5.11 25.65 31.88
CA GLN A 64 -3.73 26.00 31.55
C GLN A 64 -2.80 24.78 31.72
N ASP A 65 -2.16 24.37 30.62
CA ASP A 65 -1.14 23.34 30.65
C ASP A 65 0.23 23.95 30.29
N ASP A 66 1.07 24.17 31.33
CA ASP A 66 2.42 24.70 31.17
C ASP A 66 3.47 23.59 31.10
N GLY A 67 4.42 23.71 30.16
CA GLY A 67 5.48 22.73 29.98
C GLY A 67 5.07 21.43 29.26
N PHE A 68 3.83 21.33 28.81
CA PHE A 68 3.32 20.15 28.11
C PHE A 68 3.41 20.31 26.58
N THR A 69 3.84 19.22 25.89
CA THR A 69 3.87 19.20 24.42
C THR A 69 2.46 19.04 23.85
N GLY A 70 2.22 19.60 22.65
CA GLY A 70 0.93 19.41 21.95
C GLY A 70 0.72 18.02 21.36
N LEU A 71 1.70 17.12 21.49
CA LEU A 71 1.65 15.76 20.92
C LEU A 71 0.91 14.75 21.78
N ASN A 72 0.83 14.99 23.09
CA ASN A 72 0.12 14.11 24.03
C ASN A 72 -1.20 14.75 24.50
N MET A 73 -2.26 13.95 24.61
CA MET A 73 -3.56 14.35 25.16
C MET A 73 -3.68 14.17 26.68
N GLU A 74 -2.72 13.49 27.32
CA GLU A 74 -2.68 13.29 28.77
C GLU A 74 -2.17 14.54 29.51
N ARG A 75 -2.85 15.66 29.25
CA ARG A 75 -2.59 16.95 29.87
C ARG A 75 -3.66 17.20 30.93
N PRO A 76 -3.26 17.51 32.19
CA PRO A 76 -4.20 17.55 33.31
C PRO A 76 -5.38 18.51 33.09
N ASP A 77 -5.12 19.73 32.64
CA ASP A 77 -6.16 20.72 32.46
C ASP A 77 -6.98 20.54 31.18
N LEU A 78 -6.38 19.99 30.12
CA LEU A 78 -7.15 19.52 28.96
C LEU A 78 -8.16 18.44 29.39
N GLN A 79 -7.73 17.44 30.16
CA GLN A 79 -8.62 16.37 30.64
C GLN A 79 -9.71 16.89 31.59
N ARG A 80 -9.40 17.91 32.38
CA ARG A 80 -10.41 18.59 33.23
C ARG A 80 -11.46 19.32 32.39
N MET A 81 -11.02 20.00 31.32
CA MET A 81 -11.90 20.67 30.37
C MET A 81 -12.81 19.68 29.65
N LEU A 82 -12.29 18.58 29.15
CA LEU A 82 -13.09 17.54 28.47
C LEU A 82 -14.15 16.96 29.39
N ARG A 83 -13.81 16.65 30.65
CA ARG A 83 -14.79 16.21 31.66
C ARG A 83 -15.85 17.23 31.98
N ALA A 84 -15.51 18.52 31.99
CA ALA A 84 -16.48 19.61 32.22
C ALA A 84 -17.43 19.77 31.01
N ILE A 85 -16.95 19.48 29.80
CA ILE A 85 -17.76 19.45 28.58
C ILE A 85 -18.78 18.27 28.67
N GLU A 86 -18.33 17.07 29.02
CA GLU A 86 -19.21 15.91 29.20
C GLU A 86 -20.33 16.17 30.23
N ARG A 87 -20.02 16.96 31.28
CA ARG A 87 -21.00 17.39 32.28
C ARG A 87 -21.87 18.57 31.85
N ARG A 88 -21.73 19.00 30.55
CA ARG A 88 -22.45 20.10 29.97
C ARG A 88 -22.27 21.44 30.71
N GLN A 89 -21.16 21.65 31.40
CA GLN A 89 -20.81 22.87 32.07
C GLN A 89 -20.26 23.93 31.08
N ILE A 90 -19.74 23.52 29.95
CA ILE A 90 -19.10 24.32 28.91
C ILE A 90 -19.80 24.01 27.58
N ASN A 91 -20.13 25.05 26.81
CA ASN A 91 -20.67 24.94 25.45
C ASN A 91 -19.85 25.75 24.41
N LEU A 92 -18.74 26.37 24.82
CA LEU A 92 -17.81 27.07 23.96
C LEU A 92 -16.37 26.85 24.45
N VAL A 93 -15.47 26.46 23.57
CA VAL A 93 -14.04 26.36 23.85
C VAL A 93 -13.29 27.33 22.95
N ILE A 94 -12.39 28.11 23.53
CA ILE A 94 -11.61 29.13 22.81
C ILE A 94 -10.12 28.91 23.07
N THR A 95 -9.32 28.91 21.99
CA THR A 95 -7.86 28.88 22.04
C THR A 95 -7.29 30.02 21.22
N LYS A 96 -6.02 30.40 21.46
CA LYS A 96 -5.30 31.35 20.61
C LYS A 96 -5.18 30.88 19.18
N ASP A 97 -4.71 29.66 19.03
CA ASP A 97 -4.54 28.95 17.76
C ASP A 97 -4.79 27.43 17.96
N LEU A 98 -4.93 26.69 16.86
CA LEU A 98 -5.22 25.26 16.88
C LEU A 98 -4.10 24.46 17.56
N SER A 99 -2.84 24.91 17.44
CA SER A 99 -1.70 24.24 18.03
C SER A 99 -1.76 24.17 19.55
N ARG A 100 -2.49 25.09 20.18
CA ARG A 100 -2.72 25.08 21.65
C ARG A 100 -3.63 23.93 22.05
N LEU A 101 -4.68 23.65 21.26
CA LEU A 101 -5.52 22.48 21.50
C LEU A 101 -4.73 21.18 21.31
N GLY A 102 -3.94 21.08 20.23
CA GLY A 102 -3.07 19.92 20.00
C GLY A 102 -2.25 20.05 18.74
N ARG A 103 -1.06 19.42 18.74
CA ARG A 103 -0.19 19.23 17.54
C ARG A 103 -0.39 17.86 16.91
N ASN A 104 -1.06 16.94 17.60
CA ASN A 104 -1.46 15.65 17.05
C ASN A 104 -2.77 15.82 16.30
N TYR A 105 -2.68 15.90 14.97
CA TYR A 105 -3.80 16.16 14.07
C TYR A 105 -4.94 15.12 14.19
N LEU A 106 -4.63 13.85 14.49
CA LEU A 106 -5.66 12.81 14.67
C LEU A 106 -6.52 13.08 15.90
N GLN A 107 -5.87 13.33 17.02
CA GLN A 107 -6.53 13.57 18.29
C GLN A 107 -7.26 14.91 18.30
N THR A 108 -6.64 15.95 17.74
CA THR A 108 -7.25 17.28 17.62
C THR A 108 -8.43 17.28 16.65
N GLY A 109 -8.29 16.57 15.53
CA GLY A 109 -9.39 16.38 14.57
C GLY A 109 -10.58 15.64 15.20
N HIS A 110 -10.33 14.56 15.95
CA HIS A 110 -11.39 13.87 16.69
C HIS A 110 -12.12 14.80 17.68
N LEU A 111 -11.40 15.68 18.38
CA LEU A 111 -12.04 16.64 19.27
C LEU A 111 -12.96 17.60 18.51
N ILE A 112 -12.50 18.16 17.39
CA ILE A 112 -13.24 19.19 16.64
C ILE A 112 -14.38 18.59 15.79
N GLU A 113 -14.17 17.40 15.20
CA GLU A 113 -15.12 16.81 14.26
C GLU A 113 -16.13 15.88 14.93
N ASP A 114 -15.80 15.29 16.06
CA ASP A 114 -16.62 14.30 16.73
C ASP A 114 -17.01 14.71 18.16
N PHE A 115 -16.03 14.92 19.03
CA PHE A 115 -16.28 15.12 20.46
C PHE A 115 -17.02 16.44 20.76
N PHE A 116 -16.56 17.58 20.23
CA PHE A 116 -17.20 18.88 20.46
C PHE A 116 -18.61 18.93 19.87
N PRO A 117 -18.84 18.55 18.61
CA PRO A 117 -20.19 18.53 18.04
C PRO A 117 -21.17 17.61 18.80
N ARG A 118 -20.75 16.41 19.19
CA ARG A 118 -21.60 15.49 19.97
C ARG A 118 -22.02 16.06 21.32
N ASN A 119 -21.19 16.89 21.92
CA ASN A 119 -21.48 17.54 23.19
C ASN A 119 -22.11 18.94 23.04
N GLY A 120 -22.40 19.37 21.79
CA GLY A 120 -22.99 20.68 21.52
C GLY A 120 -22.03 21.83 21.84
N VAL A 121 -20.72 21.62 21.71
CA VAL A 121 -19.68 22.61 22.00
C VAL A 121 -19.20 23.28 20.72
N ARG A 122 -19.24 24.61 20.68
CA ARG A 122 -18.58 25.44 19.66
C ARG A 122 -17.09 25.55 19.96
N TYR A 123 -16.24 25.43 18.95
CA TYR A 123 -14.81 25.65 19.08
C TYR A 123 -14.34 26.83 18.24
N ILE A 124 -13.49 27.69 18.82
CA ILE A 124 -12.88 28.83 18.15
C ILE A 124 -11.37 28.84 18.36
N ALA A 125 -10.59 28.83 17.24
CA ALA A 125 -9.16 29.16 17.27
C ALA A 125 -8.97 30.54 16.65
N MET A 126 -8.67 31.52 17.49
CA MET A 126 -8.82 32.94 17.15
C MET A 126 -7.87 33.37 16.03
N ASN A 127 -6.59 33.02 16.12
CA ASN A 127 -5.59 33.41 15.12
C ASN A 127 -5.72 32.65 13.80
N ASP A 128 -6.27 31.41 13.85
CA ASP A 128 -6.43 30.58 12.66
C ASP A 128 -7.76 30.85 11.94
N GLY A 129 -8.60 31.73 12.47
CA GLY A 129 -9.92 32.03 11.90
C GLY A 129 -10.89 30.85 11.97
N ILE A 130 -10.60 29.82 12.77
CA ILE A 130 -11.43 28.62 12.88
C ILE A 130 -12.59 28.90 13.84
N ASP A 131 -13.83 28.66 13.35
CA ASP A 131 -15.06 28.76 14.14
C ASP A 131 -16.03 27.69 13.67
N THR A 132 -16.31 26.72 14.53
CA THR A 132 -17.14 25.55 14.16
C THR A 132 -18.62 25.91 13.93
N LEU A 133 -19.07 27.13 14.28
CA LEU A 133 -20.42 27.60 14.02
C LEU A 133 -20.54 28.37 12.70
N ARG A 134 -19.46 28.96 12.20
CA ARG A 134 -19.44 29.64 10.91
C ARG A 134 -19.31 28.60 9.80
N ASP A 135 -20.01 28.82 8.71
CA ASP A 135 -20.21 27.89 7.60
C ASP A 135 -18.99 26.96 7.31
N ASN A 136 -19.29 25.71 7.03
CA ASN A 136 -18.36 24.61 6.78
C ASN A 136 -17.23 24.87 5.75
N ASN A 137 -17.23 26.02 5.07
CA ASN A 137 -16.24 26.34 4.04
C ASN A 137 -14.85 26.69 4.58
N ASP A 138 -14.76 27.35 5.75
CA ASP A 138 -13.47 27.78 6.32
C ASP A 138 -12.71 26.60 6.97
N ILE A 139 -13.44 25.55 7.38
CA ILE A 139 -12.85 24.33 7.95
C ILE A 139 -12.58 23.27 6.88
N ALA A 140 -13.23 23.35 5.71
CA ALA A 140 -13.08 22.36 4.64
C ALA A 140 -11.63 22.13 4.17
N PRO A 141 -10.77 23.17 3.97
CA PRO A 141 -9.36 22.95 3.63
C PRO A 141 -8.60 22.21 4.75
N PHE A 142 -8.92 22.51 6.02
CA PHE A 142 -8.31 21.84 7.17
C PHE A 142 -8.75 20.39 7.29
N LYS A 143 -10.04 20.08 7.09
CA LYS A 143 -10.56 18.70 7.00
C LYS A 143 -9.85 17.91 5.90
N ASN A 144 -9.64 18.51 4.75
CA ASN A 144 -8.94 17.86 3.65
C ASN A 144 -7.48 17.54 4.00
N ILE A 145 -6.77 18.47 4.65
CA ILE A 145 -5.40 18.26 5.12
C ILE A 145 -5.35 17.14 6.18
N LEU A 146 -6.27 17.14 7.13
CA LEU A 146 -6.37 16.09 8.16
C LEU A 146 -6.62 14.71 7.54
N ASN A 147 -7.58 14.61 6.63
CA ASN A 147 -7.91 13.38 5.95
C ASN A 147 -6.73 12.86 5.11
N GLU A 148 -5.99 13.77 4.49
CA GLU A 148 -4.78 13.40 3.76
C GLU A 148 -3.68 12.89 4.69
N MET A 149 -3.42 13.58 5.79
CA MET A 149 -2.42 13.17 6.78
C MET A 149 -2.79 11.84 7.43
N TYR A 150 -4.07 11.63 7.75
CA TYR A 150 -4.60 10.36 8.27
C TYR A 150 -4.37 9.21 7.28
N SER A 151 -4.73 9.42 6.02
CA SER A 151 -4.53 8.43 4.96
C SER A 151 -3.05 8.09 4.78
N LYS A 152 -2.16 9.10 4.85
CA LYS A 152 -0.71 8.93 4.76
C LYS A 152 -0.14 8.15 5.96
N ASP A 153 -0.64 8.40 7.17
CA ASP A 153 -0.22 7.69 8.38
C ASP A 153 -0.65 6.22 8.34
N ILE A 154 -1.91 5.95 7.97
CA ILE A 154 -2.39 4.57 7.75
C ILE A 154 -1.53 3.88 6.70
N SER A 155 -1.27 4.52 5.56
CA SER A 155 -0.45 3.97 4.49
C SER A 155 0.96 3.60 4.99
N LYS A 156 1.60 4.44 5.80
CA LYS A 156 2.91 4.15 6.41
C LYS A 156 2.85 2.94 7.36
N LYS A 157 1.83 2.88 8.23
CA LYS A 157 1.66 1.76 9.19
C LYS A 157 1.42 0.44 8.47
N VAL A 158 0.57 0.45 7.45
CA VAL A 158 0.31 -0.72 6.60
C VAL A 158 1.59 -1.15 5.88
N HIS A 159 2.32 -0.21 5.28
CA HIS A 159 3.59 -0.50 4.60
C HIS A 159 4.64 -1.10 5.55
N SER A 160 4.80 -0.53 6.75
CA SER A 160 5.70 -1.07 7.78
C SER A 160 5.32 -2.49 8.19
N SER A 161 4.02 -2.78 8.36
CA SER A 161 3.53 -4.13 8.65
C SER A 161 3.84 -5.12 7.52
N TYR A 162 3.64 -4.72 6.26
CA TYR A 162 4.01 -5.55 5.10
C TYR A 162 5.52 -5.77 5.01
N LEU A 163 6.33 -4.77 5.34
CA LEU A 163 7.79 -4.90 5.34
C LEU A 163 8.26 -5.91 6.39
N LEU A 164 7.73 -5.84 7.61
CA LEU A 164 8.02 -6.80 8.67
C LEU A 164 7.62 -8.23 8.28
N LYS A 165 6.47 -8.41 7.67
CA LYS A 165 6.04 -9.72 7.15
C LYS A 165 6.96 -10.23 6.05
N ALA A 166 7.38 -9.35 5.13
CA ALA A 166 8.32 -9.69 4.06
C ALA A 166 9.68 -10.14 4.61
N GLN A 167 10.22 -9.44 5.62
CA GLN A 167 11.47 -9.81 6.30
C GLN A 167 11.39 -11.16 7.02
N LYS A 168 10.20 -11.52 7.51
CA LYS A 168 9.94 -12.84 8.12
C LYS A 168 9.67 -13.94 7.10
N GLY A 169 9.70 -13.65 5.79
CA GLY A 169 9.39 -14.59 4.73
C GLY A 169 7.92 -15.01 4.66
N GLN A 170 7.02 -14.26 5.27
CA GLN A 170 5.60 -14.54 5.23
C GLN A 170 4.98 -14.18 3.88
N PHE A 171 4.15 -15.06 3.35
CA PHE A 171 3.42 -14.78 2.13
C PHE A 171 2.28 -13.78 2.37
N THR A 172 2.33 -12.66 1.68
CA THR A 172 1.33 -11.57 1.85
C THR A 172 0.42 -11.37 0.63
N GLY A 173 0.57 -12.20 -0.40
CA GLY A 173 -0.24 -12.09 -1.61
C GLY A 173 -1.73 -12.42 -1.35
N CYS A 174 -2.64 -11.81 -2.11
CA CYS A 174 -4.07 -12.10 -2.01
C CYS A 174 -4.38 -13.54 -2.44
N LEU A 175 -3.82 -13.97 -3.57
CA LEU A 175 -3.95 -15.35 -4.11
C LEU A 175 -2.61 -16.07 -3.98
N ALA A 176 -2.67 -17.37 -3.67
CA ALA A 176 -1.49 -18.22 -3.74
C ALA A 176 -0.97 -18.32 -5.18
N PRO A 177 0.35 -18.48 -5.39
CA PRO A 177 0.90 -18.80 -6.69
C PRO A 177 0.36 -20.14 -7.22
N PHE A 178 0.20 -20.27 -8.52
CA PHE A 178 -0.27 -21.49 -9.15
C PHE A 178 0.65 -22.67 -8.79
N GLY A 179 0.09 -23.81 -8.40
CA GLY A 179 0.81 -24.95 -7.82
C GLY A 179 0.88 -24.94 -6.29
N TYR A 180 0.45 -23.84 -5.66
CA TYR A 180 0.33 -23.73 -4.21
C TYR A 180 -1.08 -23.27 -3.80
N ARG A 181 -1.42 -23.56 -2.55
CA ARG A 181 -2.60 -23.04 -1.86
C ARG A 181 -2.17 -22.40 -0.53
N LYS A 182 -2.99 -21.50 0.00
CA LYS A 182 -2.76 -20.98 1.34
C LYS A 182 -3.13 -22.03 2.39
N ASP A 183 -2.35 -22.05 3.46
CA ASP A 183 -2.69 -22.86 4.62
C ASP A 183 -3.98 -22.30 5.27
N PRO A 184 -4.98 -23.14 5.54
CA PRO A 184 -6.20 -22.75 6.24
C PRO A 184 -5.95 -22.18 7.64
N GLU A 185 -4.92 -22.66 8.34
CA GLU A 185 -4.56 -22.26 9.71
C GLU A 185 -3.66 -21.00 9.69
N ASP A 186 -2.72 -20.90 8.75
CA ASP A 186 -1.88 -19.72 8.57
C ASP A 186 -1.91 -19.20 7.12
N LYS A 187 -2.73 -18.19 6.87
CA LYS A 187 -2.87 -17.56 5.54
C LYS A 187 -1.57 -16.95 4.98
N ASN A 188 -0.53 -16.84 5.79
CA ASN A 188 0.78 -16.35 5.35
C ASN A 188 1.76 -17.50 4.99
N HIS A 189 1.34 -18.74 5.16
CA HIS A 189 2.07 -19.94 4.76
C HIS A 189 1.51 -20.55 3.47
N LEU A 190 2.37 -21.18 2.66
CA LEU A 190 2.00 -21.85 1.42
C LEU A 190 2.15 -23.36 1.56
N LEU A 191 1.12 -24.08 1.14
CA LEU A 191 1.11 -25.54 1.02
C LEU A 191 1.06 -25.93 -0.46
N ILE A 192 1.63 -27.09 -0.81
CA ILE A 192 1.52 -27.64 -2.16
C ILE A 192 0.04 -27.91 -2.47
N ASP A 193 -0.35 -27.58 -3.69
CA ASP A 193 -1.67 -27.86 -4.23
C ASP A 193 -1.57 -29.08 -5.16
N GLU A 194 -2.02 -30.24 -4.68
CA GLU A 194 -1.89 -31.52 -5.37
C GLU A 194 -2.51 -31.55 -6.78
N GLU A 195 -3.52 -30.71 -7.04
CA GLU A 195 -4.17 -30.65 -8.36
C GLU A 195 -3.36 -29.84 -9.37
N THR A 196 -2.72 -28.77 -8.96
CA THR A 196 -2.04 -27.83 -9.88
C THR A 196 -0.51 -27.93 -9.83
N ALA A 197 0.08 -28.50 -8.79
CA ALA A 197 1.52 -28.72 -8.68
C ALA A 197 2.11 -29.59 -9.81
N PRO A 198 1.46 -30.68 -10.27
CA PRO A 198 1.95 -31.47 -11.40
C PRO A 198 2.07 -30.64 -12.68
N ILE A 199 1.16 -29.69 -12.91
CA ILE A 199 1.18 -28.80 -14.08
C ILE A 199 2.41 -27.89 -14.03
N VAL A 200 2.74 -27.36 -12.85
CA VAL A 200 3.94 -26.54 -12.66
C VAL A 200 5.20 -27.35 -12.95
N ARG A 201 5.29 -28.57 -12.40
CA ARG A 201 6.41 -29.48 -12.66
C ARG A 201 6.56 -29.82 -14.15
N LEU A 202 5.44 -30.03 -14.86
CA LEU A 202 5.42 -30.26 -16.30
C LEU A 202 5.97 -29.04 -17.08
N ILE A 203 5.55 -27.82 -16.72
CA ILE A 203 6.02 -26.57 -17.35
C ILE A 203 7.54 -26.43 -17.16
N PHE A 204 8.06 -26.67 -15.95
CA PHE A 204 9.50 -26.63 -15.70
C PHE A 204 10.24 -27.76 -16.42
N GLY A 205 9.65 -28.95 -16.53
CA GLY A 205 10.19 -30.05 -17.32
C GLY A 205 10.40 -29.68 -18.79
N TYR A 206 9.42 -29.07 -19.44
CA TYR A 206 9.58 -28.54 -20.80
C TYR A 206 10.68 -27.47 -20.89
N ALA A 207 10.75 -26.57 -19.93
CA ALA A 207 11.78 -25.53 -19.90
C ALA A 207 13.18 -26.09 -19.70
N LEU A 208 13.35 -27.10 -18.86
CA LEU A 208 14.61 -27.85 -18.68
C LEU A 208 15.06 -28.57 -19.94
N ASN A 209 14.12 -29.06 -20.74
CA ASN A 209 14.40 -29.64 -22.06
C ASN A 209 14.70 -28.62 -23.15
N GLY A 210 14.80 -27.31 -22.79
CA GLY A 210 15.18 -26.25 -23.73
C GLY A 210 14.02 -25.63 -24.48
N HIS A 211 12.78 -25.98 -24.16
CA HIS A 211 11.61 -25.43 -24.83
C HIS A 211 11.27 -24.04 -24.27
N GLY A 212 10.99 -23.10 -25.16
CA GLY A 212 10.62 -21.73 -24.79
C GLY A 212 9.14 -21.60 -24.40
N PRO A 213 8.75 -20.46 -23.75
CA PRO A 213 7.38 -20.26 -23.26
C PRO A 213 6.29 -20.40 -24.34
N ASN A 214 6.55 -20.05 -25.60
CA ASN A 214 5.59 -20.22 -26.69
C ASN A 214 5.35 -21.69 -27.06
N TYR A 215 6.38 -22.53 -27.00
CA TYR A 215 6.24 -23.98 -27.20
C TYR A 215 5.42 -24.57 -26.04
N ILE A 216 5.80 -24.24 -24.80
CA ILE A 216 5.10 -24.70 -23.59
C ILE A 216 3.62 -24.34 -23.67
N ARG A 217 3.29 -23.07 -24.04
CA ARG A 217 1.93 -22.63 -24.24
C ARG A 217 1.15 -23.53 -25.18
N ARG A 218 1.69 -23.82 -26.38
CA ARG A 218 1.04 -24.70 -27.36
C ARG A 218 0.82 -26.10 -26.84
N ARG A 219 1.80 -26.66 -26.13
CA ARG A 219 1.66 -28.01 -25.55
C ARG A 219 0.55 -28.08 -24.52
N LEU A 220 0.46 -27.09 -23.62
CA LEU A 220 -0.61 -27.01 -22.62
C LEU A 220 -2.00 -26.85 -23.27
N GLU A 221 -2.09 -26.10 -24.37
CA GLU A 221 -3.31 -25.96 -25.17
C GLU A 221 -3.71 -27.29 -25.85
N GLU A 222 -2.75 -27.99 -26.49
CA GLU A 222 -2.95 -29.29 -27.13
C GLU A 222 -3.40 -30.36 -26.12
N GLU A 223 -2.80 -30.37 -24.95
CA GLU A 223 -3.11 -31.30 -23.85
C GLU A 223 -4.37 -30.91 -23.07
N LYS A 224 -5.05 -29.80 -23.47
CA LYS A 224 -6.25 -29.27 -22.83
C LYS A 224 -6.10 -29.05 -21.33
N ILE A 225 -4.98 -28.49 -20.91
CA ILE A 225 -4.71 -28.13 -19.51
C ILE A 225 -5.25 -26.74 -19.23
N PRO A 226 -6.19 -26.58 -18.28
CA PRO A 226 -6.79 -25.29 -17.98
C PRO A 226 -5.78 -24.29 -17.40
N CYS A 227 -5.92 -23.01 -17.78
CA CYS A 227 -5.06 -21.93 -17.31
C CYS A 227 -5.35 -21.55 -15.84
N PRO A 228 -4.39 -20.90 -15.13
CA PRO A 228 -4.56 -20.52 -13.71
C PRO A 228 -5.80 -19.68 -13.40
N THR A 229 -6.24 -18.84 -14.35
CA THR A 229 -7.44 -18.01 -14.17
C THR A 229 -8.70 -18.86 -14.08
N TRP A 230 -8.80 -19.92 -14.89
CA TRP A 230 -9.90 -20.88 -14.83
C TRP A 230 -9.93 -21.59 -13.47
N TRP A 231 -8.79 -22.11 -13.00
CA TRP A 231 -8.68 -22.76 -11.69
C TRP A 231 -9.12 -21.84 -10.55
N ASN A 232 -8.68 -20.59 -10.55
CA ASN A 232 -9.08 -19.62 -9.53
C ASN A 232 -10.59 -19.33 -9.54
N ARG A 233 -11.22 -19.37 -10.72
CA ARG A 233 -12.67 -19.17 -10.83
C ARG A 233 -13.45 -20.38 -10.34
N GLU A 234 -13.08 -21.59 -10.75
CA GLU A 234 -13.75 -22.83 -10.32
C GLU A 234 -13.71 -22.98 -8.78
N ARG A 235 -12.63 -22.51 -8.17
CA ARG A 235 -12.47 -22.51 -6.70
C ARG A 235 -13.14 -21.29 -6.01
N GLY A 236 -13.85 -20.45 -6.74
CA GLY A 236 -14.50 -19.26 -6.19
C GLY A 236 -13.55 -18.16 -5.71
N LEU A 237 -12.26 -18.25 -6.01
CA LEU A 237 -11.25 -17.28 -5.58
C LEU A 237 -11.30 -15.98 -6.41
N ARG A 238 -11.79 -16.06 -7.63
CA ARG A 238 -11.99 -14.92 -8.55
C ARG A 238 -13.14 -15.18 -9.52
N ASN A 239 -13.93 -14.15 -9.82
CA ASN A 239 -14.99 -14.22 -10.84
C ASN A 239 -14.54 -13.70 -12.22
N THR A 240 -13.25 -13.66 -12.48
CA THR A 240 -12.69 -13.07 -13.71
C THR A 240 -12.54 -14.13 -14.79
N ARG A 241 -13.12 -13.91 -15.96
CA ARG A 241 -12.88 -14.71 -17.16
C ARG A 241 -11.70 -14.13 -17.93
N THR A 242 -10.91 -15.00 -18.56
CA THR A 242 -9.84 -14.55 -19.48
C THR A 242 -10.45 -13.90 -20.74
N LYS A 243 -9.64 -13.13 -21.47
CA LYS A 243 -10.06 -12.59 -22.77
C LYS A 243 -10.41 -13.70 -23.77
N TRP A 244 -9.79 -14.86 -23.64
CA TRP A 244 -10.01 -16.02 -24.50
C TRP A 244 -11.32 -16.72 -24.17
N GLU A 245 -11.64 -16.93 -22.90
CA GLU A 245 -12.91 -17.50 -22.47
C GLU A 245 -14.12 -16.61 -22.83
N LYS A 246 -13.90 -15.29 -22.93
CA LYS A 246 -14.96 -14.36 -23.43
C LYS A 246 -15.21 -14.54 -24.92
N LYS A 247 -14.16 -14.93 -25.68
CA LYS A 247 -14.21 -15.13 -27.13
C LYS A 247 -14.66 -16.53 -27.51
N ASP A 248 -14.18 -17.54 -26.79
CA ASP A 248 -14.52 -18.95 -26.95
C ASP A 248 -14.74 -19.58 -25.56
N PRO A 249 -16.00 -19.70 -25.11
CA PRO A 249 -16.32 -20.25 -23.80
C PRO A 249 -15.89 -21.70 -23.57
N GLU A 250 -15.83 -22.50 -24.64
CA GLU A 250 -15.50 -23.94 -24.55
C GLU A 250 -13.99 -24.20 -24.47
N ASN A 251 -13.21 -23.57 -25.38
CA ASN A 251 -11.77 -23.83 -25.51
C ASN A 251 -10.91 -22.73 -24.87
N GLY A 252 -11.44 -21.52 -24.68
CA GLY A 252 -10.69 -20.40 -24.14
C GLY A 252 -10.07 -20.63 -22.75
N ARG A 253 -10.62 -21.58 -21.98
CA ARG A 253 -10.07 -22.00 -20.69
C ARG A 253 -8.71 -22.70 -20.78
N TYR A 254 -8.38 -23.28 -21.93
CA TYR A 254 -7.12 -23.97 -22.18
C TYR A 254 -6.05 -23.04 -22.77
N MET A 255 -6.43 -21.82 -23.12
CA MET A 255 -5.50 -20.88 -23.73
C MET A 255 -4.70 -20.13 -22.67
N TRP A 256 -3.40 -20.40 -22.65
CA TRP A 256 -2.46 -19.76 -21.75
C TRP A 256 -1.88 -18.49 -22.38
N ASP A 257 -1.67 -17.45 -21.59
CA ASP A 257 -0.91 -16.27 -22.01
C ASP A 257 0.60 -16.54 -21.84
N PHE A 258 1.37 -16.07 -22.81
CA PHE A 258 2.84 -16.15 -22.78
C PHE A 258 3.44 -15.52 -21.52
N SER A 259 2.91 -14.36 -21.09
CA SER A 259 3.35 -13.66 -19.88
C SER A 259 3.17 -14.53 -18.64
N VAL A 260 2.05 -15.24 -18.52
CA VAL A 260 1.76 -16.11 -17.36
C VAL A 260 2.80 -17.21 -17.23
N ILE A 261 3.16 -17.86 -18.35
CA ILE A 261 4.18 -18.94 -18.36
C ILE A 261 5.56 -18.34 -18.02
N LYS A 262 5.90 -17.19 -18.61
CA LYS A 262 7.15 -16.51 -18.32
C LYS A 262 7.26 -16.13 -16.86
N ASP A 263 6.22 -15.50 -16.31
CA ASP A 263 6.17 -15.07 -14.90
C ASP A 263 6.26 -16.27 -13.95
N LEU A 264 5.62 -17.40 -14.31
CA LEU A 264 5.71 -18.62 -13.55
C LEU A 264 7.15 -19.16 -13.55
N LEU A 265 7.79 -19.29 -14.71
CA LEU A 265 9.16 -19.76 -14.81
C LEU A 265 10.18 -18.86 -14.11
N MET A 266 9.91 -17.56 -13.97
CA MET A 266 10.79 -16.58 -13.33
C MET A 266 10.52 -16.38 -11.83
N ASN A 267 9.50 -17.02 -11.28
CA ASN A 267 9.12 -16.77 -9.89
C ASN A 267 9.89 -17.69 -8.92
N PRO A 268 10.73 -17.13 -8.03
CA PRO A 268 11.51 -17.92 -7.07
C PRO A 268 10.67 -18.66 -6.03
N VAL A 269 9.37 -18.41 -5.95
CA VAL A 269 8.47 -19.13 -5.03
C VAL A 269 8.52 -20.64 -5.23
N TYR A 270 8.77 -21.10 -6.44
CA TYR A 270 8.83 -22.53 -6.75
C TYR A 270 10.04 -23.25 -6.15
N THR A 271 11.04 -22.52 -5.68
CA THR A 271 12.21 -23.05 -4.94
C THR A 271 12.03 -23.01 -3.41
N GLY A 272 10.83 -22.74 -2.92
CA GLY A 272 10.57 -22.59 -1.47
C GLY A 272 10.89 -21.21 -0.91
N ALA A 273 11.23 -20.23 -1.75
CA ALA A 273 11.58 -18.88 -1.36
C ALA A 273 10.38 -17.91 -1.51
N ILE A 274 10.19 -17.02 -0.55
CA ILE A 274 9.23 -15.91 -0.67
C ILE A 274 9.98 -14.65 -1.08
N ALA A 275 9.65 -14.14 -2.28
CA ALA A 275 10.18 -12.88 -2.79
C ALA A 275 9.12 -11.79 -2.70
N SER A 276 9.40 -10.77 -1.90
CA SER A 276 8.52 -9.65 -1.60
C SER A 276 9.11 -8.31 -2.07
N GLN A 277 8.33 -7.22 -1.98
CA GLN A 277 8.75 -5.87 -2.36
C GLN A 277 9.22 -5.74 -3.82
N LYS A 278 8.60 -6.49 -4.73
CA LYS A 278 8.93 -6.51 -6.17
C LYS A 278 8.58 -5.21 -6.91
N LYS A 279 7.71 -4.37 -6.32
CA LYS A 279 7.23 -3.12 -6.93
C LYS A 279 7.55 -1.93 -6.05
N ASP A 280 7.88 -0.80 -6.67
CA ASP A 280 8.00 0.48 -5.98
C ASP A 280 6.62 1.13 -5.89
N TYR A 281 6.24 1.53 -4.68
CA TYR A 281 4.93 2.10 -4.38
C TYR A 281 5.08 3.46 -3.70
N ARG A 282 4.37 4.48 -4.22
CA ARG A 282 4.27 5.79 -3.57
C ARG A 282 2.83 6.11 -3.22
N PHE A 283 2.66 6.66 -2.04
CA PHE A 283 1.35 7.13 -1.58
C PHE A 283 0.72 8.08 -2.59
N LYS A 284 -0.56 7.94 -2.90
CA LYS A 284 -1.37 8.65 -3.91
C LYS A 284 -1.05 8.34 -5.38
N ILE A 285 0.17 7.95 -5.71
CA ILE A 285 0.57 7.67 -7.10
C ILE A 285 0.34 6.19 -7.43
N GLY A 286 0.43 5.33 -6.42
CA GLY A 286 0.32 3.88 -6.60
C GLY A 286 1.67 3.26 -6.97
N THR A 287 1.65 2.22 -7.80
CA THR A 287 2.85 1.54 -8.30
C THR A 287 3.52 2.41 -9.35
N ILE A 288 4.80 2.77 -9.12
CA ILE A 288 5.60 3.60 -10.04
C ILE A 288 6.34 2.70 -11.04
N GLY A 289 6.80 1.53 -10.60
CA GLY A 289 7.56 0.62 -11.44
C GLY A 289 7.89 -0.68 -10.74
N GLU A 290 8.59 -1.55 -11.44
CA GLU A 290 9.13 -2.79 -10.91
C GLU A 290 10.56 -2.56 -10.41
N LYS A 291 10.86 -3.10 -9.23
CA LYS A 291 12.21 -3.11 -8.69
C LYS A 291 13.04 -4.19 -9.38
N LYS A 292 14.35 -3.95 -9.45
CA LYS A 292 15.28 -4.99 -9.91
C LYS A 292 15.24 -6.19 -8.96
N PRO A 293 15.48 -7.42 -9.45
CA PRO A 293 15.52 -8.60 -8.60
C PRO A 293 16.50 -8.51 -7.42
N GLU A 294 17.56 -7.71 -7.57
CA GLU A 294 18.57 -7.45 -6.54
C GLU A 294 18.00 -6.66 -5.34
N ASP A 295 16.95 -5.85 -5.57
CA ASP A 295 16.29 -5.03 -4.56
C ASP A 295 15.09 -5.73 -3.89
N TRP A 296 14.82 -6.97 -4.26
CA TRP A 296 13.73 -7.73 -3.66
C TRP A 296 14.14 -8.27 -2.28
N ILE A 297 13.17 -8.37 -1.38
CA ILE A 297 13.37 -9.09 -0.12
C ILE A 297 13.05 -10.56 -0.41
N VAL A 298 14.09 -11.41 -0.42
CA VAL A 298 13.96 -12.84 -0.66
C VAL A 298 14.35 -13.60 0.61
N VAL A 299 13.44 -14.44 1.10
CA VAL A 299 13.66 -15.32 2.25
C VAL A 299 13.47 -16.76 1.78
N GLU A 300 14.49 -17.59 1.93
CA GLU A 300 14.49 -19.00 1.50
C GLU A 300 13.89 -19.92 2.56
N GLY A 301 13.46 -21.13 2.14
CA GLY A 301 13.01 -22.19 3.05
C GLY A 301 11.70 -21.91 3.79
N GLN A 302 10.82 -21.13 3.21
CA GLN A 302 9.56 -20.72 3.86
C GLN A 302 8.40 -21.69 3.61
N HIS A 303 8.53 -22.58 2.63
CA HIS A 303 7.55 -23.61 2.29
C HIS A 303 8.22 -24.72 1.47
N GLU A 304 7.53 -25.82 1.27
CA GLU A 304 8.03 -26.96 0.49
C GLU A 304 8.23 -26.56 -0.98
N PRO A 305 9.43 -26.79 -1.58
CA PRO A 305 9.71 -26.42 -2.95
C PRO A 305 9.04 -27.40 -3.94
N LEU A 306 8.51 -26.89 -5.04
CA LEU A 306 8.06 -27.70 -6.18
C LEU A 306 9.20 -28.06 -7.13
N ILE A 307 10.21 -27.22 -7.22
CA ILE A 307 11.36 -27.31 -8.11
C ILE A 307 12.62 -27.09 -7.30
N ASP A 308 13.61 -27.93 -7.49
CA ASP A 308 14.91 -27.74 -6.85
C ASP A 308 15.65 -26.51 -7.38
N ARG A 309 16.54 -25.94 -6.56
CA ARG A 309 17.24 -24.69 -6.88
C ARG A 309 18.09 -24.81 -8.15
N MET A 310 18.76 -25.96 -8.34
CA MET A 310 19.62 -26.16 -9.50
C MET A 310 18.81 -26.14 -10.80
N SER A 311 17.70 -26.87 -10.86
CA SER A 311 16.77 -26.88 -11.99
C SER A 311 16.21 -25.48 -12.29
N PHE A 312 15.83 -24.74 -11.26
CA PHE A 312 15.38 -23.37 -11.42
C PHE A 312 16.46 -22.48 -12.05
N ASP A 313 17.68 -22.52 -11.54
CA ASP A 313 18.79 -21.69 -12.03
C ASP A 313 19.17 -22.03 -13.48
N ILE A 314 19.10 -23.31 -13.88
CA ILE A 314 19.27 -23.75 -15.28
C ILE A 314 18.21 -23.09 -16.17
N VAL A 315 16.94 -23.09 -15.73
CA VAL A 315 15.85 -22.44 -16.48
C VAL A 315 16.08 -20.93 -16.59
N GLN A 316 16.49 -20.25 -15.48
CA GLN A 316 16.81 -18.81 -15.52
C GLN A 316 17.92 -18.49 -16.53
N ASN A 317 18.98 -19.29 -16.55
CA ASN A 317 20.09 -19.11 -17.49
C ASN A 317 19.63 -19.28 -18.96
N LYS A 318 18.78 -20.28 -19.22
CA LYS A 318 18.18 -20.48 -20.55
C LYS A 318 17.25 -19.33 -20.98
N LEU A 319 16.47 -18.77 -20.05
CA LEU A 319 15.60 -17.61 -20.33
C LEU A 319 16.40 -16.32 -20.58
N LYS A 320 17.53 -16.14 -19.90
CA LYS A 320 18.44 -14.99 -20.09
C LYS A 320 19.25 -15.08 -21.39
N SER A 321 19.66 -16.31 -21.76
CA SER A 321 20.31 -16.52 -23.06
C SER A 321 19.25 -16.30 -24.13
N ARG A 322 19.44 -15.29 -24.99
CA ARG A 322 18.53 -14.98 -26.13
C ARG A 322 18.64 -16.08 -27.20
N GLN A 323 18.14 -17.29 -26.90
CA GLN A 323 18.04 -18.36 -27.88
C GLN A 323 16.89 -18.01 -28.84
N ARG A 324 17.21 -17.50 -30.02
CA ARG A 324 16.25 -17.44 -31.12
C ARG A 324 16.31 -18.81 -31.81
N PRO A 325 15.19 -19.57 -31.89
CA PRO A 325 15.16 -20.76 -32.75
C PRO A 325 15.47 -20.29 -34.18
N GLY A 326 16.37 -21.01 -34.85
CA GLY A 326 16.64 -20.83 -36.27
C GLY A 326 15.36 -21.07 -37.10
N GLN A 327 15.36 -20.71 -38.37
CA GLN A 327 14.23 -20.94 -39.29
C GLN A 327 13.79 -22.40 -39.40
N THR A 328 14.61 -23.35 -38.98
CA THR A 328 14.39 -24.80 -39.05
C THR A 328 13.75 -25.43 -37.80
N ASN A 329 13.35 -24.65 -36.80
CA ASN A 329 12.89 -25.16 -35.49
C ASN A 329 13.91 -26.03 -34.73
N GLU A 330 15.10 -26.23 -35.25
CA GLU A 330 16.17 -26.96 -34.58
C GLU A 330 16.98 -26.01 -33.71
N ILE A 331 17.09 -26.37 -32.44
CA ILE A 331 17.94 -25.64 -31.51
C ILE A 331 19.37 -26.11 -31.74
N SER A 332 20.25 -25.19 -32.18
CA SER A 332 21.67 -25.51 -32.28
C SER A 332 22.21 -25.99 -30.92
N LEU A 333 22.96 -27.08 -30.90
CA LEU A 333 23.62 -27.64 -29.70
C LEU A 333 24.43 -26.60 -28.91
N PHE A 334 24.92 -25.55 -29.59
CA PHE A 334 25.74 -24.50 -29.00
C PHE A 334 24.99 -23.19 -28.76
N ALA A 335 23.66 -23.16 -29.01
CA ALA A 335 22.87 -21.94 -28.84
C ALA A 335 22.89 -21.46 -27.36
N GLY A 336 23.44 -20.29 -27.14
CA GLY A 336 23.57 -19.66 -25.81
C GLY A 336 24.77 -20.16 -24.97
N LEU A 337 25.49 -21.19 -25.41
CA LEU A 337 26.68 -21.72 -24.74
C LEU A 337 27.96 -20.97 -25.15
N ILE A 338 28.06 -20.58 -26.43
CA ILE A 338 29.25 -19.85 -26.94
C ILE A 338 29.08 -18.39 -26.68
N LYS A 339 30.05 -17.82 -25.99
CA LYS A 339 30.13 -16.38 -25.69
C LYS A 339 31.39 -15.77 -26.32
N CYS A 340 31.32 -14.51 -26.71
CA CYS A 340 32.47 -13.75 -27.17
C CYS A 340 33.47 -13.58 -26.01
N GLY A 341 34.74 -13.93 -26.26
CA GLY A 341 35.80 -13.80 -25.28
C GLY A 341 36.11 -12.37 -24.83
N GLU A 342 35.81 -11.39 -25.69
CA GLU A 342 36.07 -9.96 -25.39
C GLU A 342 34.91 -9.29 -24.66
N CYS A 343 33.65 -9.48 -25.10
CA CYS A 343 32.49 -8.75 -24.57
C CYS A 343 31.49 -9.60 -23.77
N GLY A 344 31.71 -10.92 -23.66
CA GLY A 344 30.84 -11.84 -22.94
C GLY A 344 29.45 -12.06 -23.55
N LYS A 345 29.10 -11.42 -24.67
CA LYS A 345 27.80 -11.58 -25.33
C LYS A 345 27.68 -12.96 -26.00
N SER A 346 26.48 -13.54 -26.00
CA SER A 346 26.21 -14.80 -26.69
C SER A 346 26.33 -14.63 -28.20
N LEU A 347 27.01 -15.58 -28.84
CA LEU A 347 27.14 -15.63 -30.30
C LEU A 347 25.89 -16.23 -30.92
N THR A 348 25.49 -15.70 -32.08
CA THR A 348 24.31 -16.15 -32.82
C THR A 348 24.76 -17.02 -33.99
N VAL A 349 24.16 -18.20 -34.17
CA VAL A 349 24.38 -19.04 -35.35
C VAL A 349 23.64 -18.41 -36.54
N ARG A 350 24.36 -18.16 -37.64
CA ARG A 350 23.78 -17.67 -38.87
C ARG A 350 23.93 -18.80 -39.94
N TYR A 351 22.80 -19.27 -40.44
CA TYR A 351 22.78 -20.18 -41.58
C TYR A 351 22.81 -19.36 -42.89
N THR A 352 23.73 -19.65 -43.75
CA THR A 352 23.76 -19.09 -45.13
C THR A 352 23.08 -20.07 -46.08
N ASN A 353 22.28 -19.61 -47.03
CA ASN A 353 21.52 -20.41 -47.99
C ASN A 353 22.40 -21.12 -49.04
N ALA A 354 23.66 -21.38 -48.77
CA ALA A 354 24.55 -22.11 -49.66
C ALA A 354 24.40 -23.64 -49.45
N LYS A 355 24.52 -24.39 -50.53
CA LYS A 355 24.41 -25.88 -50.55
C LYS A 355 25.38 -26.61 -49.60
N HIS A 356 26.33 -25.93 -49.00
CA HIS A 356 27.18 -26.39 -47.90
C HIS A 356 27.21 -25.30 -46.82
N PRO A 357 26.67 -25.53 -45.65
CA PRO A 357 26.54 -24.47 -44.65
C PRO A 357 27.88 -24.17 -43.97
N PRO A 358 28.54 -23.06 -44.24
CA PRO A 358 29.51 -22.55 -43.30
C PRO A 358 28.74 -22.03 -42.07
N VAL A 359 28.97 -22.65 -40.94
CA VAL A 359 28.49 -22.15 -39.66
C VAL A 359 29.33 -20.94 -39.31
N SER A 360 28.78 -19.71 -39.42
CA SER A 360 29.44 -18.53 -38.91
C SER A 360 28.80 -18.08 -37.59
N TYR A 361 29.65 -17.89 -36.60
CA TYR A 361 29.25 -17.30 -35.32
C TYR A 361 29.55 -15.82 -35.39
N THR A 362 28.51 -14.98 -35.42
CA THR A 362 28.68 -13.54 -35.43
C THR A 362 27.99 -12.92 -34.22
N HIS A 363 28.64 -11.96 -33.60
CA HIS A 363 27.96 -11.01 -32.76
C HIS A 363 27.98 -9.65 -33.47
N LEU A 364 26.88 -8.93 -33.43
CA LEU A 364 26.81 -7.58 -33.95
C LEU A 364 27.62 -6.65 -33.02
N THR A 365 28.81 -6.31 -33.45
CA THR A 365 29.46 -5.05 -33.05
C THR A 365 28.84 -3.97 -33.88
N LEU A 366 27.95 -3.15 -33.31
CA LEU A 366 27.67 -1.84 -33.88
C LEU A 366 28.81 -0.91 -33.53
N PRO A 367 29.27 -0.07 -34.47
CA PRO A 367 30.28 0.93 -34.20
C PRO A 367 29.83 1.96 -33.18
#